data_c3e122f703aa848fe835470cd16b2c81
#
_entry.id   c3e122f703aa848fe835470cd16b2c81
#
_cell.length_a   1.000
_cell.length_b   1.000
_cell.length_c   1.000
_cell.angle_alpha   90.00
_cell.angle_beta   90.00
_cell.angle_gamma   90.00
#
_symmetry.space_group_name_H-M   'P 1'
#
loop_
_entity.id
_entity.type
_entity.pdbx_description
1 polymer ?
#
loop_
_entity_poly.entity_id
_entity_poly.type
_entity_poly.pdbx_seq_one_letter_code
_entity_poly.pdbx_strand_id
1 'polypeptide(L)'
;VQLRAGDILVLVNGEYVVVEWVQHELLESPVKVYNFQVEDYHTYYVSESGVLVHNTCPNPNGKKGSQAHQDTIQEIGNDLKSQGYDVKYEYRVDTTGGYKNTRYVDVYATNGTDSIGIQVGRMTASGQPVARERRALADLIGAGINAIFMRY
;
A
#
# COMPACT_ATOMS: atom_id res chain seq x y z
N VAL A 1 -8.36 -14.10 -12.09
CA VAL A 1 -8.41 -13.95 -13.56
C VAL A 1 -8.29 -15.35 -14.13
N GLN A 2 -9.19 -15.75 -15.04
CA GLN A 2 -9.09 -16.99 -15.80
C GLN A 2 -8.48 -16.66 -17.15
N LEU A 3 -7.32 -17.22 -17.42
CA LEU A 3 -6.67 -17.12 -18.73
C LEU A 3 -7.47 -17.91 -19.77
N ARG A 4 -7.62 -17.37 -20.96
CA ARG A 4 -8.38 -17.99 -22.07
C ARG A 4 -7.57 -17.95 -23.36
N ALA A 5 -7.85 -18.88 -24.27
CA ALA A 5 -7.33 -18.79 -25.62
C ALA A 5 -7.77 -17.47 -26.26
N GLY A 6 -6.84 -16.80 -26.90
CA GLY A 6 -7.03 -15.46 -27.49
C GLY A 6 -6.62 -14.30 -26.57
N ASP A 7 -6.36 -14.54 -25.28
CA ASP A 7 -5.82 -13.51 -24.39
C ASP A 7 -4.42 -13.07 -24.85
N ILE A 8 -4.11 -11.79 -24.67
CA ILE A 8 -2.82 -11.20 -25.06
C ILE A 8 -1.96 -11.01 -23.81
N LEU A 9 -0.76 -11.55 -23.84
CA LEU A 9 0.24 -11.41 -22.77
C LEU A 9 1.34 -10.44 -23.21
N VAL A 10 1.88 -9.69 -22.27
CA VAL A 10 3.01 -8.77 -22.49
C VAL A 10 4.29 -9.42 -22.01
N LEU A 11 5.33 -9.41 -22.84
CA LEU A 11 6.66 -9.93 -22.53
C LEU A 11 7.58 -8.83 -21.98
N VAL A 12 8.66 -9.24 -21.34
CA VAL A 12 9.68 -8.34 -20.76
C VAL A 12 10.33 -7.41 -21.80
N ASN A 13 10.41 -7.85 -23.05
CA ASN A 13 10.92 -7.06 -24.18
C ASN A 13 9.89 -6.10 -24.79
N GLY A 14 8.66 -6.07 -24.25
CA GLY A 14 7.55 -5.25 -24.74
C GLY A 14 6.75 -5.88 -25.88
N GLU A 15 7.11 -7.09 -26.33
CA GLU A 15 6.34 -7.81 -27.35
C GLU A 15 5.07 -8.41 -26.75
N TYR A 16 4.14 -8.79 -27.63
CA TYR A 16 2.87 -9.41 -27.30
C TYR A 16 2.84 -10.85 -27.78
N VAL A 17 2.30 -11.73 -26.96
CA VAL A 17 2.07 -13.13 -27.28
C VAL A 17 0.60 -13.45 -27.05
N VAL A 18 -0.02 -14.19 -27.96
CA VAL A 18 -1.40 -14.64 -27.86
C VAL A 18 -1.42 -16.02 -27.22
N VAL A 19 -2.31 -16.22 -26.24
CA VAL A 19 -2.56 -17.55 -25.66
C VAL A 19 -3.27 -18.42 -26.68
N GLU A 20 -2.61 -19.47 -27.15
CA GLU A 20 -3.19 -20.36 -28.15
C GLU A 20 -4.23 -21.30 -27.51
N TRP A 21 -3.93 -21.84 -26.36
CA TRP A 21 -4.83 -22.76 -25.63
C TRP A 21 -4.54 -22.75 -24.14
N VAL A 22 -5.50 -23.20 -23.34
CA VAL A 22 -5.40 -23.37 -21.89
C VAL A 22 -5.87 -24.77 -21.52
N GLN A 23 -5.07 -25.49 -20.74
CA GLN A 23 -5.42 -26.79 -20.22
C GLN A 23 -5.62 -26.71 -18.70
N HIS A 24 -6.69 -27.33 -18.23
CA HIS A 24 -6.92 -27.51 -16.78
C HIS A 24 -6.56 -28.96 -16.42
N GLU A 25 -5.67 -29.09 -15.46
CA GLU A 25 -5.27 -30.39 -14.92
C GLU A 25 -5.85 -30.56 -13.53
N LEU A 26 -6.54 -31.68 -13.28
CA LEU A 26 -6.99 -32.07 -11.97
C LEU A 26 -5.88 -32.89 -11.30
N LEU A 27 -5.25 -32.32 -10.28
CA LEU A 27 -4.21 -33.01 -9.53
C LEU A 27 -4.83 -33.96 -8.51
N GLU A 28 -4.27 -35.15 -8.36
CA GLU A 28 -4.71 -36.15 -7.39
C GLU A 28 -4.52 -35.69 -5.93
N SER A 29 -3.57 -34.79 -5.69
CA SER A 29 -3.30 -34.19 -4.38
C SER A 29 -2.99 -32.69 -4.52
N PRO A 30 -3.30 -31.86 -3.50
CA PRO A 30 -2.97 -30.45 -3.50
C PRO A 30 -1.46 -30.21 -3.60
N VAL A 31 -1.04 -29.34 -4.51
CA VAL A 31 0.34 -28.88 -4.63
C VAL A 31 0.45 -27.51 -3.98
N LYS A 32 1.48 -27.33 -3.14
CA LYS A 32 1.76 -26.04 -2.53
C LYS A 32 2.30 -25.08 -3.58
N VAL A 33 1.59 -24.00 -3.84
CA VAL A 33 2.00 -22.93 -4.73
C VAL A 33 2.42 -21.71 -3.93
N TYR A 34 3.40 -20.98 -4.44
CA TYR A 34 3.87 -19.74 -3.83
C TYR A 34 3.52 -18.58 -4.75
N ASN A 35 3.07 -17.51 -4.13
CA ASN A 35 2.77 -16.27 -4.82
C ASN A 35 3.69 -15.17 -4.28
N PHE A 36 4.32 -14.41 -5.16
CA PHE A 36 5.20 -13.32 -4.77
C PHE A 36 4.43 -12.00 -4.78
N GLN A 37 4.60 -11.23 -3.73
CA GLN A 37 4.14 -9.86 -3.69
C GLN A 37 5.33 -8.93 -3.89
N VAL A 38 5.37 -8.21 -5.01
CA VAL A 38 6.33 -7.15 -5.24
C VAL A 38 5.79 -5.87 -4.63
N GLU A 39 6.54 -5.30 -3.69
CA GLU A 39 6.16 -4.08 -2.99
C GLU A 39 5.97 -2.94 -4.00
N ASP A 40 4.86 -2.23 -3.90
CA ASP A 40 4.44 -1.09 -4.72
C ASP A 40 4.02 -1.37 -6.17
N TYR A 41 4.48 -2.44 -6.81
CA TYR A 41 4.20 -2.69 -8.22
C TYR A 41 3.19 -3.79 -8.47
N HIS A 42 3.11 -4.80 -7.60
CA HIS A 42 2.24 -5.97 -7.72
C HIS A 42 2.39 -6.71 -9.06
N THR A 43 3.45 -6.43 -9.80
CA THR A 43 3.77 -7.01 -11.10
C THR A 43 5.17 -7.58 -11.08
N TYR A 44 5.35 -8.70 -11.75
CA TYR A 44 6.65 -9.34 -11.97
C TYR A 44 6.61 -10.20 -13.22
N TYR A 45 7.76 -10.60 -13.70
CA TYR A 45 7.88 -11.47 -14.86
C TYR A 45 8.05 -12.93 -14.45
N VAL A 46 7.39 -13.83 -15.15
CA VAL A 46 7.46 -15.27 -14.95
C VAL A 46 7.87 -15.99 -16.23
N SER A 47 8.38 -17.22 -16.08
CA SER A 47 8.93 -18.07 -17.14
C SER A 47 10.18 -17.51 -17.82
N GLU A 48 10.84 -18.35 -18.62
CA GLU A 48 11.99 -17.95 -19.44
C GLU A 48 11.59 -16.90 -20.50
N SER A 49 10.37 -16.94 -20.96
CA SER A 49 9.83 -15.95 -21.91
C SER A 49 9.54 -14.59 -21.30
N GLY A 50 9.62 -14.44 -19.96
CA GLY A 50 9.42 -13.17 -19.28
C GLY A 50 8.00 -12.62 -19.43
N VAL A 51 6.98 -13.43 -19.19
CA VAL A 51 5.58 -12.98 -19.20
C VAL A 51 5.27 -12.10 -18.02
N LEU A 52 4.74 -10.90 -18.26
CA LEU A 52 4.31 -9.98 -17.20
C LEU A 52 3.04 -10.51 -16.54
N VAL A 53 3.11 -10.72 -15.24
CA VAL A 53 1.94 -11.07 -14.41
C VAL A 53 1.67 -10.00 -13.38
N HIS A 54 0.39 -9.75 -13.14
CA HIS A 54 -0.07 -8.83 -12.10
C HIS A 54 -0.69 -9.63 -10.96
N ASN A 55 -0.09 -9.52 -9.78
CA ASN A 55 -0.64 -10.13 -8.59
C ASN A 55 -1.59 -9.14 -7.90
N THR A 56 -2.85 -9.27 -8.16
CA THR A 56 -3.88 -8.53 -7.41
C THR A 56 -4.02 -9.19 -6.05
N CYS A 57 -3.26 -8.73 -5.05
CA CYS A 57 -3.61 -9.04 -3.68
C CYS A 57 -4.94 -8.36 -3.37
N PRO A 58 -6.02 -9.11 -3.11
CA PRO A 58 -7.20 -8.47 -2.57
C PRO A 58 -6.78 -7.80 -1.27
N ASN A 59 -7.00 -6.48 -1.17
CA ASN A 59 -6.86 -5.78 0.10
C ASN A 59 -8.11 -6.13 0.94
N PRO A 60 -8.04 -7.14 1.82
CA PRO A 60 -9.22 -7.62 2.54
C PRO A 60 -9.81 -6.56 3.47
N ASN A 61 -9.02 -5.54 3.78
CA ASN A 61 -9.39 -4.45 4.69
C ASN A 61 -9.79 -3.16 3.95
N GLY A 62 -9.79 -3.18 2.62
CA GLY A 62 -10.13 -2.03 1.80
C GLY A 62 -9.21 -0.81 2.04
N LYS A 63 -9.74 0.38 1.78
CA LYS A 63 -9.00 1.65 1.95
C LYS A 63 -8.74 1.99 3.42
N LYS A 64 -9.57 1.50 4.33
CA LYS A 64 -9.50 1.84 5.76
C LYS A 64 -8.41 1.08 6.53
N GLY A 65 -7.81 0.06 5.95
CA GLY A 65 -6.82 -0.78 6.63
C GLY A 65 -7.44 -1.83 7.56
N SER A 66 -6.61 -2.54 8.31
CA SER A 66 -7.05 -3.56 9.27
C SER A 66 -7.73 -2.94 10.51
N GLN A 67 -8.46 -3.75 11.28
CA GLN A 67 -9.05 -3.30 12.53
C GLN A 67 -7.98 -2.75 13.47
N ALA A 68 -6.85 -3.44 13.63
CA ALA A 68 -5.74 -2.97 14.46
C ALA A 68 -5.20 -1.59 14.02
N HIS A 69 -5.13 -1.33 12.71
CA HIS A 69 -4.78 0.00 12.19
C HIS A 69 -5.80 1.07 12.61
N GLN A 70 -7.10 0.75 12.47
CA GLN A 70 -8.18 1.68 12.86
C GLN A 70 -8.19 1.93 14.37
N ASP A 71 -8.01 0.89 15.18
CA ASP A 71 -7.99 1.00 16.65
C ASP A 71 -6.83 1.91 17.09
N THR A 72 -5.63 1.73 16.52
CA THR A 72 -4.47 2.58 16.80
C THR A 72 -4.74 4.04 16.42
N ILE A 73 -5.36 4.31 15.26
CA ILE A 73 -5.73 5.66 14.84
C ILE A 73 -6.69 6.30 15.86
N GLN A 74 -7.70 5.56 16.31
CA GLN A 74 -8.68 6.07 17.28
C GLN A 74 -8.05 6.32 18.64
N GLU A 75 -7.18 5.42 19.11
CA GLU A 75 -6.45 5.57 20.38
C GLU A 75 -5.60 6.85 20.37
N ILE A 76 -4.77 7.03 19.34
CA ILE A 76 -3.94 8.23 19.17
C ILE A 76 -4.81 9.49 19.12
N GLY A 77 -5.88 9.47 18.34
CA GLY A 77 -6.76 10.63 18.21
C GLY A 77 -7.46 10.98 19.51
N ASN A 78 -7.89 10.00 20.30
CA ASN A 78 -8.51 10.23 21.60
C ASN A 78 -7.51 10.78 22.63
N ASP A 79 -6.28 10.28 22.63
CA ASP A 79 -5.22 10.77 23.49
C ASP A 79 -4.90 12.25 23.20
N LEU A 80 -4.74 12.61 21.92
CA LEU A 80 -4.49 14.00 21.52
C LEU A 80 -5.69 14.92 21.85
N LYS A 81 -6.92 14.46 21.69
CA LYS A 81 -8.11 15.23 22.12
C LYS A 81 -8.11 15.46 23.63
N SER A 82 -7.72 14.47 24.42
CA SER A 82 -7.63 14.62 25.88
C SER A 82 -6.60 15.66 26.31
N GLN A 83 -5.57 15.87 25.46
CA GLN A 83 -4.55 16.90 25.63
C GLN A 83 -4.93 18.28 25.08
N GLY A 84 -6.16 18.42 24.56
CA GLY A 84 -6.71 19.71 24.11
C GLY A 84 -6.43 20.02 22.63
N TYR A 85 -6.01 19.04 21.83
CA TYR A 85 -5.84 19.22 20.39
C TYR A 85 -7.18 19.07 19.63
N ASP A 86 -7.34 19.88 18.59
CA ASP A 86 -8.33 19.60 17.52
C ASP A 86 -7.77 18.53 16.60
N VAL A 87 -8.52 17.43 16.44
CA VAL A 87 -8.06 16.23 15.72
C VAL A 87 -8.92 15.99 14.49
N LYS A 88 -8.25 15.83 13.35
CA LYS A 88 -8.85 15.45 12.05
C LYS A 88 -8.27 14.12 11.61
N TYR A 89 -9.13 13.22 11.13
CA TYR A 89 -8.74 11.92 10.57
C TYR A 89 -8.73 11.99 9.04
N GLU A 90 -7.87 11.20 8.41
CA GLU A 90 -7.70 11.17 6.95
C GLU A 90 -7.55 12.61 6.36
N TYR A 91 -6.74 13.43 7.03
CA TYR A 91 -6.55 14.82 6.63
C TYR A 91 -5.79 14.91 5.31
N ARG A 92 -6.43 15.50 4.31
CA ARG A 92 -5.86 15.66 2.96
C ARG A 92 -4.80 16.74 2.93
N VAL A 93 -3.62 16.38 2.38
CA VAL A 93 -2.48 17.29 2.17
C VAL A 93 -2.13 17.30 0.68
N ASP A 94 -1.93 18.49 0.11
CA ASP A 94 -1.32 18.64 -1.21
C ASP A 94 0.19 18.43 -1.09
N THR A 95 0.70 17.46 -1.81
CA THR A 95 2.11 17.07 -1.81
C THR A 95 2.72 17.15 -3.21
N THR A 96 2.29 18.14 -3.99
CA THR A 96 2.78 18.39 -5.35
C THR A 96 4.32 18.47 -5.37
N GLY A 97 4.94 17.66 -6.23
CA GLY A 97 6.40 17.52 -6.29
C GLY A 97 6.98 16.35 -5.50
N GLY A 98 6.17 15.66 -4.68
CA GLY A 98 6.51 14.40 -4.03
C GLY A 98 6.28 13.17 -4.92
N TYR A 99 6.36 11.98 -4.35
CA TYR A 99 6.02 10.73 -5.03
C TYR A 99 4.56 10.69 -5.48
N LYS A 100 3.68 11.34 -4.71
CA LYS A 100 2.27 11.55 -5.08
C LYS A 100 1.91 13.01 -4.86
N ASN A 101 1.01 13.53 -5.69
CA ASN A 101 0.54 14.91 -5.58
C ASN A 101 -0.44 15.15 -4.42
N THR A 102 -0.91 14.07 -3.80
CA THR A 102 -1.84 14.16 -2.67
C THR A 102 -1.57 13.01 -1.70
N ARG A 103 -1.55 13.34 -0.43
CA ARG A 103 -1.49 12.37 0.68
C ARG A 103 -2.64 12.60 1.65
N TYR A 104 -2.92 11.57 2.42
CA TYR A 104 -3.84 11.62 3.55
C TYR A 104 -3.08 11.25 4.80
N VAL A 105 -3.14 12.12 5.81
CA VAL A 105 -2.57 11.88 7.14
C VAL A 105 -3.62 11.15 7.95
N ASP A 106 -3.24 10.03 8.57
CA ASP A 106 -4.20 9.22 9.34
C ASP A 106 -4.76 9.99 10.53
N VAL A 107 -3.90 10.71 11.27
CA VAL A 107 -4.30 11.62 12.36
C VAL A 107 -3.57 12.95 12.21
N TYR A 108 -4.29 14.03 12.03
CA TYR A 108 -3.76 15.40 12.08
C TYR A 108 -4.32 16.12 13.29
N ALA A 109 -3.44 16.67 14.10
CA ALA A 109 -3.83 17.36 15.32
C ALA A 109 -3.21 18.76 15.39
N THR A 110 -3.97 19.75 15.90
CA THR A 110 -3.49 21.11 16.12
C THR A 110 -4.10 21.70 17.38
N ASN A 111 -3.34 22.53 18.09
CA ASN A 111 -3.81 23.33 19.22
C ASN A 111 -3.85 24.84 18.90
N GLY A 112 -3.72 25.18 17.61
CA GLY A 112 -3.68 26.57 17.13
C GLY A 112 -2.26 27.15 17.04
N THR A 113 -1.32 26.68 17.83
CA THR A 113 0.11 27.07 17.77
C THR A 113 0.94 26.00 17.09
N ASP A 114 0.74 24.76 17.50
CA ASP A 114 1.47 23.61 17.00
C ASP A 114 0.56 22.69 16.22
N SER A 115 1.14 21.97 15.27
CA SER A 115 0.44 20.92 14.55
C SER A 115 1.34 19.72 14.34
N ILE A 116 0.74 18.53 14.33
CA ILE A 116 1.42 17.28 14.09
C ILE A 116 0.57 16.38 13.18
N GLY A 117 1.23 15.75 12.22
CA GLY A 117 0.65 14.70 11.40
C GLY A 117 1.19 13.34 11.84
N ILE A 118 0.31 12.37 12.08
CA ILE A 118 0.71 11.01 12.46
C ILE A 118 0.25 10.05 11.39
N GLN A 119 1.23 9.35 10.80
CA GLN A 119 1.02 8.28 9.84
C GLN A 119 1.14 6.95 10.56
N VAL A 120 0.09 6.14 10.51
CA VAL A 120 0.01 4.83 11.17
C VAL A 120 0.23 3.74 10.13
N GLY A 121 1.16 2.81 10.38
CA GLY A 121 1.46 1.81 9.36
C GLY A 121 2.29 0.62 9.87
N ARG A 122 2.76 -0.18 8.92
CA ARG A 122 3.56 -1.37 9.18
C ARG A 122 5.04 -1.07 9.16
N MET A 123 5.78 -1.83 9.97
CA MET A 123 7.24 -1.86 9.95
C MET A 123 7.76 -3.13 9.27
N THR A 124 8.95 -3.03 8.73
CA THR A 124 9.76 -4.17 8.29
C THR A 124 10.31 -4.93 9.50
N ALA A 125 10.85 -6.14 9.29
CA ALA A 125 11.54 -6.89 10.33
C ALA A 125 12.75 -6.15 10.94
N SER A 126 13.33 -5.21 10.19
CA SER A 126 14.43 -4.35 10.67
C SER A 126 13.97 -3.13 11.47
N GLY A 127 12.68 -2.99 11.76
CA GLY A 127 12.12 -1.89 12.56
C GLY A 127 11.99 -0.56 11.81
N GLN A 128 12.03 -0.57 10.48
CA GLN A 128 11.80 0.61 9.66
C GLN A 128 10.37 0.60 9.08
N PRO A 129 9.73 1.75 8.87
CA PRO A 129 8.48 1.79 8.13
C PRO A 129 8.66 1.14 6.75
N VAL A 130 7.67 0.41 6.27
CA VAL A 130 7.71 -0.14 4.90
C VAL A 130 7.86 0.96 3.85
N ALA A 131 8.36 0.64 2.65
CA ALA A 131 8.77 1.63 1.64
C ALA A 131 7.65 2.63 1.30
N ARG A 132 6.41 2.18 1.16
CA ARG A 132 5.27 3.08 0.87
C ARG A 132 5.02 4.08 1.99
N GLU A 133 5.20 3.68 3.27
CA GLU A 133 5.03 4.56 4.42
C GLU A 133 6.17 5.59 4.51
N ARG A 134 7.41 5.18 4.21
CA ARG A 134 8.54 6.11 4.11
C ARG A 134 8.32 7.17 3.03
N ARG A 135 7.80 6.77 1.85
CA ARG A 135 7.46 7.71 0.78
C ARG A 135 6.33 8.65 1.19
N ALA A 136 5.30 8.12 1.85
CA ALA A 136 4.20 8.95 2.34
C ALA A 136 4.70 9.98 3.35
N LEU A 137 5.53 9.55 4.30
CA LEU A 137 6.12 10.44 5.31
C LEU A 137 7.01 11.51 4.67
N ALA A 138 7.86 11.12 3.70
CA ALA A 138 8.71 12.06 2.97
C ALA A 138 7.89 13.12 2.22
N ASP A 139 6.81 12.73 1.53
CA ASP A 139 5.92 13.65 0.84
C ASP A 139 5.25 14.63 1.82
N LEU A 140 4.79 14.16 2.97
CA LEU A 140 4.15 15.00 3.99
C LEU A 140 5.14 16.00 4.59
N ILE A 141 6.35 15.56 4.94
CA ILE A 141 7.41 16.43 5.46
C ILE A 141 7.82 17.46 4.40
N GLY A 142 7.96 17.02 3.14
CA GLY A 142 8.25 17.92 2.02
C GLY A 142 7.18 18.99 1.78
N ALA A 143 5.92 18.68 2.13
CA ALA A 143 4.80 19.63 2.09
C ALA A 143 4.69 20.50 3.36
N GLY A 144 5.67 20.46 4.27
CA GLY A 144 5.71 21.28 5.47
C GLY A 144 4.89 20.75 6.65
N ILE A 145 4.40 19.51 6.59
CA ILE A 145 3.73 18.86 7.72
C ILE A 145 4.78 18.34 8.70
N ASN A 146 4.67 18.70 9.98
CA ASN A 146 5.43 18.05 11.04
C ASN A 146 4.89 16.63 11.23
N ALA A 147 5.39 15.68 10.43
CA ALA A 147 4.85 14.34 10.33
C ALA A 147 5.75 13.31 11.03
N ILE A 148 5.13 12.43 11.80
CA ILE A 148 5.77 11.28 12.42
C ILE A 148 5.08 9.98 12.01
N PHE A 149 5.79 8.86 12.21
CA PHE A 149 5.28 7.53 11.94
C PHE A 149 5.04 6.77 13.24
N MET A 150 3.90 6.09 13.33
CA MET A 150 3.57 5.17 14.41
C MET A 150 3.19 3.79 13.84
N ARG A 151 3.66 2.75 14.51
CA ARG A 151 3.36 1.36 14.17
C ARG A 151 2.05 0.92 14.83
N TYR A 152 1.29 0.07 14.15
CA TYR A 152 0.21 -0.72 14.73
C TYR A 152 0.54 -2.21 14.77
#